data_c8302fff4cb95c7cf8f534fc20d9504e
#
_entry.id   c8302fff4cb95c7cf8f534fc20d9504e
#
_cell.length_a   1.000
_cell.length_b   1.000
_cell.length_c   1.000
_cell.angle_alpha   90.00
_cell.angle_beta   90.00
_cell.angle_gamma   90.00
#
_symmetry.space_group_name_H-M   'P 1'
#
loop_
_entity.id
_entity.type
_entity.pdbx_description
1 polymer ?
#
loop_
_entity_poly.entity_id
_entity_poly.type
_entity_poly.pdbx_seq_one_letter_code
_entity_poly.pdbx_strand_id
1 'polypeptide(L)'
;MEKTMNDKSKSIHDILPLDLIHRILLRVPIKHLARLRCVSKLWCSLISDRDFAELHFHHSTAVTNACFFMKNDTMAYLVYLDDNDASEKVVCPPFQKKARSHFTVLGFCRGFILFHRDPHFLVVWNPLTGSSKRISYSHIVHRSKPPGPRIAYDVYLHGFGYDPSQNDYLLLVAWCDCEGQYHLDCFSLRTNSWINLDAAVPKLLGFKSFYHWHNEGLFFNGAVHWVPRDLKDYRDAIVIFDLMEMTFSTISAPKQLSYPSLALLGGCLALYSRNDDCGNTDIWVMKEYKVHSSWTLYQIPCKDFRPLCLSSNRDIIGRGYTSCGKTGYFIYNVRGDLLKHFKSLCCQLPCRERNTVYTESLLPLPVTLRIRITRRRGRRKSAIKFTMNTFEQQDVAKG
;
A
#
# COMPACT_ATOMS: atom_id res chain seq x y z
N MET A 1 -51.93 -36.49 -24.68
CA MET A 1 -50.54 -36.89 -24.40
C MET A 1 -49.63 -35.71 -24.69
N GLU A 2 -49.49 -34.78 -23.73
CA GLU A 2 -48.58 -33.65 -23.83
C GLU A 2 -47.22 -34.07 -23.30
N LYS A 3 -46.23 -34.10 -24.18
CA LYS A 3 -44.83 -34.22 -23.79
C LYS A 3 -44.36 -32.86 -23.32
N THR A 4 -44.28 -32.66 -21.99
CA THR A 4 -43.54 -31.56 -21.41
C THR A 4 -42.06 -31.75 -21.71
N MET A 5 -41.54 -30.98 -22.66
CA MET A 5 -40.11 -30.81 -22.87
C MET A 5 -39.53 -30.08 -21.65
N ASN A 6 -38.89 -30.83 -20.82
CA ASN A 6 -38.11 -30.30 -19.70
C ASN A 6 -36.75 -29.83 -20.26
N ASP A 7 -36.75 -28.61 -20.85
CA ASP A 7 -35.53 -27.98 -21.31
C ASP A 7 -34.75 -27.45 -20.08
N LYS A 8 -33.98 -28.36 -19.45
CA LYS A 8 -33.01 -27.96 -18.44
C LYS A 8 -31.95 -27.14 -19.17
N SER A 9 -32.03 -25.81 -19.05
CA SER A 9 -30.98 -24.91 -19.50
C SER A 9 -29.64 -25.44 -18.90
N LYS A 10 -28.79 -25.99 -19.75
CA LYS A 10 -27.47 -26.46 -19.34
C LYS A 10 -26.72 -25.28 -18.76
N SER A 11 -26.23 -25.44 -17.55
CA SER A 11 -25.36 -24.45 -16.93
C SER A 11 -24.07 -24.34 -17.72
N ILE A 12 -23.42 -23.19 -17.72
CA ILE A 12 -22.14 -22.99 -18.43
C ILE A 12 -21.07 -24.01 -17.97
N HIS A 13 -21.21 -24.56 -16.76
CA HIS A 13 -20.33 -25.59 -16.20
C HIS A 13 -20.52 -26.95 -16.81
N ASP A 14 -21.70 -27.20 -17.41
CA ASP A 14 -22.00 -28.44 -18.12
C ASP A 14 -21.38 -28.42 -19.53
N ILE A 15 -20.96 -27.24 -19.99
CA ILE A 15 -20.45 -26.99 -21.34
C ILE A 15 -18.92 -26.80 -21.34
N LEU A 16 -18.38 -26.08 -20.32
CA LEU A 16 -16.95 -25.76 -20.26
C LEU A 16 -16.28 -26.46 -19.07
N PRO A 17 -15.14 -27.14 -19.29
CA PRO A 17 -14.30 -27.66 -18.22
C PRO A 17 -13.87 -26.55 -17.25
N LEU A 18 -13.79 -26.87 -15.96
CA LEU A 18 -13.46 -25.93 -14.89
C LEU A 18 -12.12 -25.21 -15.13
N ASP A 19 -11.13 -25.92 -15.66
CA ASP A 19 -9.81 -25.37 -15.99
C ASP A 19 -9.88 -24.29 -17.06
N LEU A 20 -10.77 -24.43 -18.04
CA LEU A 20 -10.97 -23.39 -19.05
C LEU A 20 -11.66 -22.15 -18.45
N ILE A 21 -12.64 -22.35 -17.60
CA ILE A 21 -13.28 -21.25 -16.86
C ILE A 21 -12.23 -20.50 -16.04
N HIS A 22 -11.39 -21.20 -15.32
CA HIS A 22 -10.31 -20.62 -14.51
C HIS A 22 -9.34 -19.80 -15.38
N ARG A 23 -8.88 -20.35 -16.51
CA ARG A 23 -7.99 -19.63 -17.45
C ARG A 23 -8.63 -18.40 -18.08
N ILE A 24 -9.94 -18.45 -18.37
CA ILE A 24 -10.69 -17.30 -18.89
C ILE A 24 -10.74 -16.22 -17.81
N LEU A 25 -11.12 -16.58 -16.59
CA LEU A 25 -11.24 -15.63 -15.49
C LEU A 25 -9.90 -14.97 -15.15
N LEU A 26 -8.77 -15.67 -15.22
CA LEU A 26 -7.45 -15.10 -15.01
C LEU A 26 -7.07 -13.99 -16.00
N ARG A 27 -7.69 -13.98 -17.19
CA ARG A 27 -7.47 -12.95 -18.22
C ARG A 27 -8.44 -11.76 -18.13
N VAL A 28 -9.46 -11.88 -17.29
CA VAL A 28 -10.46 -10.81 -17.12
C VAL A 28 -9.87 -9.70 -16.25
N PRO A 29 -9.97 -8.42 -16.67
CA PRO A 29 -9.53 -7.31 -15.83
C PRO A 29 -10.24 -7.31 -14.47
N ILE A 30 -9.50 -6.99 -13.42
CA ILE A 30 -9.92 -7.12 -12.03
C ILE A 30 -11.25 -6.42 -11.70
N LYS A 31 -11.49 -5.26 -12.30
CA LYS A 31 -12.76 -4.51 -12.14
C LYS A 31 -13.99 -5.31 -12.58
N HIS A 32 -13.85 -6.13 -13.63
CA HIS A 32 -14.91 -6.97 -14.12
C HIS A 32 -15.07 -8.23 -13.28
N LEU A 33 -13.96 -8.81 -12.79
CA LEU A 33 -13.99 -9.97 -11.89
C LEU A 33 -14.82 -9.70 -10.64
N ALA A 34 -14.68 -8.53 -10.03
CA ALA A 34 -15.47 -8.16 -8.86
C ALA A 34 -16.99 -8.22 -9.13
N ARG A 35 -17.43 -7.86 -10.36
CA ARG A 35 -18.83 -7.96 -10.80
C ARG A 35 -19.22 -9.39 -11.16
N LEU A 36 -18.32 -10.16 -11.75
CA LEU A 36 -18.58 -11.53 -12.16
C LEU A 36 -18.83 -12.49 -10.97
N ARG A 37 -18.44 -12.12 -9.76
CA ARG A 37 -18.83 -12.84 -8.53
C ARG A 37 -20.34 -12.99 -8.35
N CYS A 38 -21.13 -12.10 -8.95
CA CYS A 38 -22.60 -12.13 -8.87
C CYS A 38 -23.26 -13.03 -9.93
N VAL A 39 -22.49 -13.57 -10.89
CA VAL A 39 -23.03 -14.37 -12.02
C VAL A 39 -23.51 -15.74 -11.58
N SER A 40 -22.73 -16.45 -10.76
CA SER A 40 -23.11 -17.75 -10.21
C SER A 40 -22.36 -18.05 -8.92
N LYS A 41 -22.87 -19.03 -8.16
CA LYS A 41 -22.18 -19.53 -6.95
C LYS A 41 -20.78 -20.07 -7.26
N LEU A 42 -20.61 -20.77 -8.37
CA LEU A 42 -19.31 -21.28 -8.80
C LEU A 42 -18.33 -20.15 -9.10
N TRP A 43 -18.75 -19.14 -9.87
CA TRP A 43 -17.89 -17.99 -10.18
C TRP A 43 -17.53 -17.20 -8.92
N CYS A 44 -18.50 -17.03 -8.02
CA CYS A 44 -18.24 -16.41 -6.72
C CYS A 44 -17.18 -17.18 -5.93
N SER A 45 -17.28 -18.52 -5.87
CA SER A 45 -16.32 -19.37 -5.18
C SER A 45 -14.94 -19.28 -5.81
N LEU A 46 -14.84 -19.44 -7.13
CA LEU A 46 -13.56 -19.38 -7.86
C LEU A 46 -12.86 -18.03 -7.71
N ILE A 47 -13.58 -16.93 -7.91
CA ILE A 47 -13.00 -15.58 -7.85
C ILE A 47 -12.66 -15.17 -6.41
N SER A 48 -13.32 -15.79 -5.41
CA SER A 48 -13.03 -15.54 -3.99
C SER A 48 -11.99 -16.48 -3.42
N ASP A 49 -11.56 -17.45 -4.21
CA ASP A 49 -10.51 -18.38 -3.83
C ASP A 49 -9.17 -17.64 -3.70
N ARG A 50 -8.39 -18.01 -2.68
CA ARG A 50 -7.12 -17.36 -2.38
C ARG A 50 -6.07 -17.61 -3.45
N ASP A 51 -5.95 -18.84 -3.90
CA ASP A 51 -4.93 -19.22 -4.88
C ASP A 51 -5.24 -18.58 -6.23
N PHE A 52 -6.54 -18.49 -6.57
CA PHE A 52 -6.98 -17.71 -7.73
C PHE A 52 -6.60 -16.24 -7.60
N ALA A 53 -6.86 -15.62 -6.45
CA ALA A 53 -6.56 -14.21 -6.22
C ALA A 53 -5.05 -13.92 -6.29
N GLU A 54 -4.20 -14.84 -5.77
CA GLU A 54 -2.74 -14.76 -5.87
C GLU A 54 -2.27 -14.90 -7.33
N LEU A 55 -2.75 -15.92 -8.04
CA LEU A 55 -2.43 -16.10 -9.46
C LEU A 55 -2.86 -14.88 -10.28
N HIS A 56 -4.08 -14.39 -10.08
CA HIS A 56 -4.56 -13.22 -10.78
C HIS A 56 -3.71 -11.98 -10.48
N PHE A 57 -3.32 -11.76 -9.22
CA PHE A 57 -2.46 -10.65 -8.83
C PHE A 57 -1.11 -10.70 -9.55
N HIS A 58 -0.50 -11.89 -9.67
CA HIS A 58 0.75 -12.07 -10.39
C HIS A 58 0.62 -11.99 -11.91
N HIS A 59 -0.50 -12.43 -12.48
CA HIS A 59 -0.77 -12.32 -13.92
C HIS A 59 -1.22 -10.91 -14.33
N SER A 60 -1.87 -10.18 -13.43
CA SER A 60 -2.36 -8.82 -13.66
C SER A 60 -1.23 -7.78 -13.55
N THR A 61 -0.07 -8.09 -14.13
CA THR A 61 1.06 -7.15 -14.25
C THR A 61 0.76 -5.98 -15.19
N ALA A 62 -0.41 -5.95 -15.82
CA ALA A 62 -0.92 -4.74 -16.43
C ALA A 62 -1.02 -3.68 -15.34
N VAL A 63 -0.07 -2.77 -15.37
CA VAL A 63 0.03 -1.59 -14.53
C VAL A 63 -1.35 -0.95 -14.47
N THR A 64 -2.12 -1.25 -13.41
CA THR A 64 -3.29 -0.46 -13.13
C THR A 64 -2.77 0.89 -12.68
N ASN A 65 -2.77 1.87 -13.58
CA ASN A 65 -2.39 3.25 -13.31
C ASN A 65 -3.45 3.90 -12.41
N ALA A 66 -3.73 3.26 -11.28
CA ALA A 66 -4.65 3.76 -10.28
C ALA A 66 -3.86 4.45 -9.18
N CYS A 67 -4.32 5.62 -8.79
CA CYS A 67 -3.78 6.37 -7.68
C CYS A 67 -4.86 6.56 -6.63
N PHE A 68 -4.49 6.44 -5.38
CA PHE A 68 -5.39 6.69 -4.26
C PHE A 68 -5.13 8.08 -3.68
N PHE A 69 -6.20 8.82 -3.45
CA PHE A 69 -6.16 10.18 -2.89
C PHE A 69 -7.12 10.32 -1.73
N MET A 70 -6.70 11.06 -0.71
CA MET A 70 -7.59 11.56 0.34
C MET A 70 -7.79 13.07 0.16
N LYS A 71 -9.04 13.52 0.19
CA LYS A 71 -9.37 14.95 0.20
C LYS A 71 -9.85 15.34 1.59
N ASN A 72 -9.16 16.29 2.22
CA ASN A 72 -9.52 16.85 3.53
C ASN A 72 -9.73 15.77 4.62
N ASP A 73 -8.93 14.70 4.61
CA ASP A 73 -8.98 13.58 5.55
C ASP A 73 -10.37 12.89 5.67
N THR A 74 -11.30 13.19 4.77
CA THR A 74 -12.68 12.68 4.86
C THR A 74 -13.17 11.98 3.62
N MET A 75 -12.68 12.33 2.44
CA MET A 75 -13.10 11.77 1.17
C MET A 75 -11.93 11.08 0.48
N ALA A 76 -12.15 9.87 0.03
CA ALA A 76 -11.16 9.09 -0.71
C ALA A 76 -11.59 8.95 -2.18
N TYR A 77 -10.61 9.02 -3.07
CA TYR A 77 -10.78 8.87 -4.50
C TYR A 77 -9.79 7.84 -5.03
N LEU A 78 -10.25 7.00 -5.94
CA LEU A 78 -9.41 6.26 -6.86
C LEU A 78 -9.41 7.00 -8.19
N VAL A 79 -8.23 7.38 -8.65
CA VAL A 79 -8.02 8.03 -9.93
C VAL A 79 -7.33 7.05 -10.85
N TYR A 80 -7.96 6.76 -11.96
CA TYR A 80 -7.41 5.91 -13.00
C TYR A 80 -6.84 6.81 -14.08
N LEU A 81 -5.55 6.64 -14.31
CA LEU A 81 -4.80 7.43 -15.28
C LEU A 81 -4.50 6.55 -16.50
N ASP A 82 -4.94 6.97 -17.66
CA ASP A 82 -4.52 6.40 -18.92
C ASP A 82 -3.94 7.46 -19.84
N ASP A 83 -3.54 7.08 -21.05
CA ASP A 83 -2.89 7.99 -21.98
C ASP A 83 -3.85 9.06 -22.53
N ASN A 84 -5.14 8.91 -22.33
CA ASN A 84 -6.18 9.75 -22.93
C ASN A 84 -7.06 10.44 -21.92
N ASP A 85 -7.19 9.89 -20.69
CA ASP A 85 -8.15 10.39 -19.70
C ASP A 85 -7.66 10.16 -18.27
N ALA A 86 -8.23 10.94 -17.34
CA ALA A 86 -8.07 10.77 -15.90
C ALA A 86 -9.45 10.63 -15.27
N SER A 87 -9.89 9.39 -15.04
CA SER A 87 -11.19 9.14 -14.44
C SER A 87 -11.11 9.03 -12.92
N GLU A 88 -11.96 9.76 -12.21
CA GLU A 88 -11.99 9.81 -10.75
C GLU A 88 -13.21 9.08 -10.20
N LYS A 89 -12.99 8.17 -9.25
CA LYS A 89 -14.04 7.43 -8.55
C LYS A 89 -13.97 7.69 -7.05
N VAL A 90 -15.07 8.16 -6.47
CA VAL A 90 -15.19 8.26 -5.01
C VAL A 90 -15.25 6.87 -4.42
N VAL A 91 -14.44 6.61 -3.40
CA VAL A 91 -14.46 5.39 -2.60
C VAL A 91 -14.74 5.74 -1.15
N CYS A 92 -15.54 4.92 -0.50
CA CYS A 92 -15.94 5.14 0.88
C CYS A 92 -15.21 4.17 1.80
N PRO A 93 -14.21 4.62 2.58
CA PRO A 93 -13.59 3.80 3.60
C PRO A 93 -14.65 3.29 4.62
N PRO A 94 -14.53 2.05 5.13
CA PRO A 94 -15.58 1.40 5.93
C PRO A 94 -15.87 2.05 7.29
N PHE A 95 -15.15 3.10 7.64
CA PHE A 95 -15.19 3.74 8.95
C PHE A 95 -15.69 5.18 8.93
N GLN A 96 -16.22 5.68 7.80
CA GLN A 96 -16.63 7.10 7.64
C GLN A 96 -17.86 7.55 8.44
N LYS A 97 -18.46 6.70 9.25
CA LYS A 97 -19.75 6.99 9.94
C LYS A 97 -19.70 8.07 11.04
N LYS A 98 -18.54 8.62 11.41
CA LYS A 98 -18.44 9.71 12.40
C LYS A 98 -17.70 10.93 11.83
N ALA A 99 -18.38 12.04 11.73
CA ALA A 99 -18.05 13.26 10.99
C ALA A 99 -16.82 14.08 11.45
N ARG A 100 -15.91 13.55 12.27
CA ARG A 100 -14.74 14.30 12.81
C ARG A 100 -13.47 13.44 12.98
N SER A 101 -13.34 12.32 12.29
CA SER A 101 -12.12 11.52 12.44
C SER A 101 -11.16 11.84 11.30
N HIS A 102 -9.98 12.30 11.63
CA HIS A 102 -8.90 12.45 10.67
C HIS A 102 -8.31 11.08 10.34
N PHE A 103 -8.05 10.87 9.06
CA PHE A 103 -7.40 9.67 8.56
C PHE A 103 -6.10 10.07 7.88
N THR A 104 -5.06 9.33 8.16
CA THR A 104 -3.79 9.48 7.46
C THR A 104 -3.45 8.16 6.79
N VAL A 105 -3.14 8.19 5.50
CA VAL A 105 -2.63 7.03 4.78
C VAL A 105 -1.19 6.80 5.21
N LEU A 106 -0.85 5.58 5.58
CA LEU A 106 0.47 5.20 6.05
C LEU A 106 1.24 4.29 5.07
N GLY A 107 0.56 3.65 4.14
CA GLY A 107 1.22 2.80 3.16
C GLY A 107 0.26 1.97 2.32
N PHE A 108 0.85 1.34 1.31
CA PHE A 108 0.15 0.50 0.34
C PHE A 108 0.92 -0.80 0.15
N CYS A 109 0.21 -1.91 0.09
CA CYS A 109 0.80 -3.20 -0.22
C CYS A 109 -0.24 -4.12 -0.86
N ARG A 110 0.02 -4.59 -2.09
CA ARG A 110 -0.74 -5.64 -2.78
C ARG A 110 -2.27 -5.44 -2.73
N GLY A 111 -2.75 -4.21 -2.96
CA GLY A 111 -4.16 -3.85 -2.97
C GLY A 111 -4.77 -3.53 -1.61
N PHE A 112 -3.96 -3.56 -0.55
CA PHE A 112 -4.36 -3.07 0.75
C PHE A 112 -3.80 -1.67 0.99
N ILE A 113 -4.59 -0.86 1.69
CA ILE A 113 -4.23 0.47 2.16
C ILE A 113 -4.18 0.44 3.68
N LEU A 114 -3.08 0.92 4.24
CA LEU A 114 -2.93 1.11 5.67
C LEU A 114 -3.29 2.55 6.04
N PHE A 115 -4.20 2.70 6.97
CA PHE A 115 -4.59 3.98 7.54
C PHE A 115 -4.27 4.07 9.02
N HIS A 116 -3.90 5.26 9.45
CA HIS A 116 -4.00 5.68 10.83
C HIS A 116 -5.34 6.36 11.08
N ARG A 117 -5.98 6.03 12.20
CA ARG A 117 -7.20 6.68 12.68
C ARG A 117 -7.09 7.00 14.16
N ASP A 118 -7.35 8.24 14.52
CA ASP A 118 -7.54 8.64 15.92
C ASP A 118 -8.82 8.04 16.54
N PRO A 119 -8.80 7.66 17.83
CA PRO A 119 -7.63 7.39 18.68
C PRO A 119 -7.21 5.91 18.62
N HIS A 120 -5.91 5.64 18.49
CA HIS A 120 -5.25 4.37 18.81
C HIS A 120 -5.55 3.15 17.92
N PHE A 121 -5.97 3.36 16.65
CA PHE A 121 -6.20 2.29 15.71
C PHE A 121 -5.51 2.52 14.37
N LEU A 122 -4.91 1.45 13.87
CA LEU A 122 -4.56 1.31 12.47
C LEU A 122 -5.66 0.50 11.77
N VAL A 123 -5.87 0.77 10.49
CA VAL A 123 -6.85 0.04 9.68
C VAL A 123 -6.19 -0.38 8.38
N VAL A 124 -6.17 -1.67 8.12
CA VAL A 124 -5.84 -2.23 6.81
C VAL A 124 -7.16 -2.43 6.05
N TRP A 125 -7.23 -1.94 4.83
CA TRP A 125 -8.45 -1.97 4.03
C TRP A 125 -8.15 -2.24 2.55
N ASN A 126 -8.95 -3.10 1.93
CA ASN A 126 -8.94 -3.31 0.50
C ASN A 126 -10.18 -2.63 -0.12
N PRO A 127 -10.03 -1.55 -0.90
CA PRO A 127 -11.14 -0.83 -1.50
C PRO A 127 -11.99 -1.63 -2.48
N LEU A 128 -11.38 -2.61 -3.16
CA LEU A 128 -12.07 -3.41 -4.16
C LEU A 128 -12.99 -4.48 -3.54
N THR A 129 -12.49 -5.17 -2.51
CA THR A 129 -13.24 -6.25 -1.84
C THR A 129 -14.07 -5.75 -0.66
N GLY A 130 -13.77 -4.55 -0.15
CA GLY A 130 -14.38 -3.99 1.05
C GLY A 130 -13.84 -4.60 2.34
N SER A 131 -12.95 -5.60 2.27
CA SER A 131 -12.41 -6.25 3.47
C SER A 131 -11.53 -5.30 4.28
N SER A 132 -11.68 -5.31 5.60
CA SER A 132 -10.90 -4.44 6.48
C SER A 132 -10.59 -5.11 7.82
N LYS A 133 -9.46 -4.69 8.43
CA LYS A 133 -9.03 -5.15 9.75
C LYS A 133 -8.55 -3.96 10.58
N ARG A 134 -9.04 -3.87 11.81
CA ARG A 134 -8.59 -2.87 12.80
C ARG A 134 -7.49 -3.47 13.66
N ILE A 135 -6.46 -2.69 13.92
CA ILE A 135 -5.28 -3.07 14.71
C ILE A 135 -5.10 -2.04 15.81
N SER A 136 -5.15 -2.50 17.06
CA SER A 136 -4.86 -1.62 18.20
C SER A 136 -3.34 -1.50 18.40
N TYR A 137 -2.89 -0.29 18.69
CA TYR A 137 -1.50 -0.01 19.11
C TYR A 137 -1.46 0.70 20.49
N SER A 138 -2.45 0.43 21.32
CA SER A 138 -2.56 1.03 22.66
C SER A 138 -1.32 0.81 23.53
N HIS A 139 -0.61 -0.29 23.36
CA HIS A 139 0.65 -0.55 24.09
C HIS A 139 1.75 0.48 23.76
N ILE A 140 1.82 0.97 22.51
CA ILE A 140 2.75 2.03 22.10
C ILE A 140 2.34 3.35 22.78
N VAL A 141 1.04 3.68 22.74
CA VAL A 141 0.52 4.92 23.30
C VAL A 141 0.75 5.04 24.80
N HIS A 142 0.60 3.93 25.54
CA HIS A 142 0.82 3.93 26.99
C HIS A 142 2.29 4.08 27.39
N ARG A 143 3.22 3.78 26.49
CA ARG A 143 4.67 3.86 26.72
C ARG A 143 5.31 5.11 26.14
N SER A 144 4.69 5.73 25.14
CA SER A 144 5.17 6.97 24.54
C SER A 144 4.92 8.19 25.46
N LYS A 145 5.70 9.27 25.25
CA LYS A 145 5.61 10.49 26.08
C LYS A 145 4.18 11.07 26.08
N PRO A 146 3.61 11.41 27.27
CA PRO A 146 2.40 12.20 27.31
C PRO A 146 2.70 13.70 27.15
N PRO A 147 1.79 14.51 26.66
CA PRO A 147 0.59 14.16 25.91
C PRO A 147 0.59 14.74 24.50
N GLY A 148 0.78 13.92 23.54
CA GLY A 148 0.37 14.29 22.20
C GLY A 148 -0.87 13.47 21.83
N PRO A 149 -2.01 14.06 21.47
CA PRO A 149 -3.20 13.29 21.10
C PRO A 149 -3.10 12.59 19.75
N ARG A 150 -1.90 12.51 19.15
CA ARG A 150 -1.78 12.05 17.75
C ARG A 150 -0.49 11.24 17.53
N ILE A 151 -0.60 9.94 17.38
CA ILE A 151 0.51 9.06 16.92
C ILE A 151 1.16 9.54 15.61
N ALA A 152 0.45 10.28 14.79
CA ALA A 152 1.05 10.91 13.61
C ALA A 152 2.27 11.80 13.94
N TYR A 153 2.47 12.17 15.22
CA TYR A 153 3.61 12.97 15.69
C TYR A 153 4.64 12.17 16.50
N ASP A 154 4.24 11.02 17.06
CA ASP A 154 5.09 10.23 17.97
C ASP A 154 5.67 8.98 17.32
N VAL A 155 5.14 8.58 16.14
CA VAL A 155 5.67 7.49 15.32
C VAL A 155 6.62 8.05 14.29
N TYR A 156 7.86 7.63 14.37
CA TYR A 156 8.94 8.16 13.55
C TYR A 156 9.03 7.54 12.17
N LEU A 157 8.85 6.24 12.08
CA LEU A 157 8.79 5.53 10.81
C LEU A 157 7.60 4.57 10.83
N HIS A 158 6.98 4.41 9.71
CA HIS A 158 6.01 3.35 9.51
C HIS A 158 6.22 2.72 8.13
N GLY A 159 5.93 1.45 8.06
CA GLY A 159 6.04 0.67 6.84
C GLY A 159 4.94 -0.37 6.78
N PHE A 160 4.52 -0.69 5.57
CA PHE A 160 3.54 -1.73 5.32
C PHE A 160 4.00 -2.56 4.14
N GLY A 161 4.22 -3.85 4.35
CA GLY A 161 4.75 -4.73 3.34
C GLY A 161 4.23 -6.16 3.46
N TYR A 162 4.75 -7.03 2.60
CA TYR A 162 4.36 -8.43 2.52
C TYR A 162 5.61 -9.32 2.50
N ASP A 163 5.63 -10.29 3.39
CA ASP A 163 6.62 -11.37 3.44
C ASP A 163 6.06 -12.60 2.73
N PRO A 164 6.58 -12.97 1.54
CA PRO A 164 6.12 -14.13 0.80
C PRO A 164 6.49 -15.46 1.49
N SER A 165 7.57 -15.50 2.27
CA SER A 165 8.03 -16.72 2.94
C SER A 165 7.05 -17.16 4.04
N GLN A 166 6.47 -16.22 4.75
CA GLN A 166 5.47 -16.45 5.79
C GLN A 166 4.03 -16.27 5.30
N ASN A 167 3.85 -15.80 4.05
CA ASN A 167 2.55 -15.41 3.51
C ASN A 167 1.82 -14.46 4.45
N ASP A 168 2.51 -13.39 4.88
CA ASP A 168 2.03 -12.47 5.88
C ASP A 168 2.21 -11.00 5.47
N TYR A 169 1.27 -10.18 5.89
CA TYR A 169 1.39 -8.73 5.80
C TYR A 169 1.93 -8.18 7.11
N LEU A 170 2.99 -7.41 7.01
CA LEU A 170 3.74 -6.89 8.15
C LEU A 170 3.61 -5.37 8.21
N LEU A 171 3.33 -4.88 9.40
CA LEU A 171 3.29 -3.47 9.74
C LEU A 171 4.49 -3.13 10.62
N LEU A 172 5.33 -2.23 10.17
CA LEU A 172 6.46 -1.71 10.93
C LEU A 172 6.10 -0.36 11.54
N VAL A 173 6.43 -0.18 12.81
CA VAL A 173 6.24 1.08 13.53
C VAL A 173 7.46 1.33 14.40
N ALA A 174 8.23 2.38 14.07
CA ALA A 174 9.30 2.86 14.95
C ALA A 174 8.79 4.04 15.76
N TRP A 175 9.04 4.02 17.06
CA TRP A 175 8.52 5.00 18.00
C TRP A 175 9.52 5.25 19.15
N CYS A 176 9.30 6.30 19.95
CA CYS A 176 10.14 6.66 21.08
C CYS A 176 9.31 6.64 22.36
N ASP A 177 9.87 6.05 23.43
CA ASP A 177 9.20 6.04 24.72
C ASP A 177 9.41 7.34 25.51
N CYS A 178 8.83 7.41 26.72
CA CYS A 178 8.94 8.54 27.60
C CYS A 178 10.36 8.79 28.14
N GLU A 179 11.23 7.81 28.08
CA GLU A 179 12.63 7.89 28.49
C GLU A 179 13.55 8.31 27.33
N GLY A 180 13.01 8.40 26.11
CA GLY A 180 13.77 8.75 24.91
C GLY A 180 14.41 7.54 24.22
N GLN A 181 14.01 6.32 24.60
CA GLN A 181 14.46 5.09 23.95
C GLN A 181 13.68 4.84 22.67
N TYR A 182 14.38 4.39 21.64
CA TYR A 182 13.78 4.04 20.34
C TYR A 182 13.41 2.57 20.29
N HIS A 183 12.21 2.32 19.79
CA HIS A 183 11.63 1.01 19.65
C HIS A 183 11.20 0.76 18.20
N LEU A 184 11.30 -0.49 17.78
CA LEU A 184 10.74 -0.98 16.53
C LEU A 184 9.79 -2.14 16.82
N ASP A 185 8.54 -1.95 16.54
CA ASP A 185 7.51 -2.99 16.66
C ASP A 185 7.00 -3.38 15.27
N CYS A 186 6.78 -4.67 15.07
CA CYS A 186 6.22 -5.26 13.88
C CYS A 186 4.90 -5.96 14.20
N PHE A 187 3.82 -5.62 13.51
CA PHE A 187 2.55 -6.33 13.62
C PHE A 187 2.40 -7.32 12.47
N SER A 188 2.16 -8.58 12.81
CA SER A 188 1.81 -9.64 11.86
C SER A 188 0.29 -9.71 11.72
N LEU A 189 -0.22 -9.56 10.47
CA LEU A 189 -1.64 -9.71 10.21
C LEU A 189 -2.09 -11.17 10.37
N ARG A 190 -1.22 -12.12 10.06
CA ARG A 190 -1.48 -13.57 10.14
C ARG A 190 -1.61 -14.04 11.58
N THR A 191 -0.65 -13.69 12.44
CA THR A 191 -0.69 -14.09 13.86
C THR A 191 -1.53 -13.16 14.71
N ASN A 192 -1.87 -11.97 14.19
CA ASN A 192 -2.60 -10.91 14.88
C ASN A 192 -1.92 -10.46 16.17
N SER A 193 -0.60 -10.35 16.14
CA SER A 193 0.22 -9.99 17.29
C SER A 193 1.33 -9.03 16.93
N TRP A 194 1.74 -8.22 17.91
CA TRP A 194 2.91 -7.38 17.85
C TRP A 194 4.16 -8.17 18.25
N ILE A 195 5.24 -7.92 17.56
CA ILE A 195 6.57 -8.49 17.77
C ILE A 195 7.52 -7.32 17.96
N ASN A 196 8.27 -7.33 19.05
CA ASN A 196 9.30 -6.32 19.27
C ASN A 196 10.58 -6.68 18.49
N LEU A 197 11.13 -5.71 17.77
CA LEU A 197 12.33 -5.82 16.94
C LEU A 197 13.42 -4.84 17.39
N ASP A 198 13.47 -4.42 18.64
CA ASP A 198 14.44 -3.43 19.14
C ASP A 198 15.88 -3.85 18.87
N ALA A 199 16.18 -5.15 18.88
CA ALA A 199 17.50 -5.68 18.54
C ALA A 199 17.93 -5.39 17.09
N ALA A 200 16.99 -5.16 16.19
CA ALA A 200 17.24 -4.85 14.79
C ALA A 200 17.46 -3.34 14.56
N VAL A 201 17.11 -2.48 15.54
CA VAL A 201 17.24 -1.02 15.38
C VAL A 201 18.72 -0.63 15.36
N PRO A 202 19.25 -0.15 14.23
CA PRO A 202 20.62 0.34 14.19
C PRO A 202 20.73 1.56 15.12
N LYS A 203 21.85 1.66 15.88
CA LYS A 203 22.20 2.87 16.64
C LYS A 203 22.24 4.15 15.78
N LEU A 204 22.29 3.95 14.48
CA LEU A 204 22.35 4.94 13.41
C LEU A 204 21.05 5.68 13.15
N LEU A 205 19.89 5.12 13.54
CA LEU A 205 18.62 5.81 13.47
C LEU A 205 18.49 6.78 14.64
N GLY A 206 19.48 7.67 14.80
CA GLY A 206 19.44 8.80 15.73
C GLY A 206 18.40 9.83 15.30
N PHE A 207 17.16 9.50 15.53
CA PHE A 207 15.99 10.31 15.17
C PHE A 207 15.87 11.55 16.03
N LYS A 208 16.68 12.58 15.81
CA LYS A 208 16.69 13.79 16.65
C LYS A 208 15.68 14.88 16.28
N SER A 209 15.00 14.79 15.13
CA SER A 209 14.07 15.84 14.73
C SER A 209 13.03 15.34 13.73
N PHE A 210 11.77 15.39 14.12
CA PHE A 210 10.65 14.83 13.38
C PHE A 210 9.57 15.82 13.01
N TYR A 211 9.91 17.03 12.87
CA TYR A 211 9.00 17.98 12.27
C TYR A 211 8.95 17.72 10.76
N HIS A 212 8.27 16.72 10.29
CA HIS A 212 7.69 16.73 8.92
C HIS A 212 7.56 15.38 8.20
N TRP A 213 6.43 14.96 7.97
CA TRP A 213 5.63 14.59 6.78
C TRP A 213 6.09 13.46 5.83
N HIS A 214 7.24 12.78 5.98
CA HIS A 214 7.68 11.76 5.01
C HIS A 214 8.29 10.49 5.61
N ASN A 215 7.81 10.09 6.75
CA ASN A 215 8.26 8.85 7.41
C ASN A 215 7.55 7.60 6.88
N GLU A 216 6.94 7.69 5.69
CA GLU A 216 6.28 6.58 5.05
C GLU A 216 7.27 5.68 4.37
N GLY A 217 7.22 4.41 4.73
CA GLY A 217 7.96 3.38 4.02
C GLY A 217 7.27 3.02 2.70
N LEU A 218 8.06 2.98 1.65
CA LEU A 218 7.66 2.46 0.35
C LEU A 218 7.99 0.98 0.28
N PHE A 219 6.98 0.13 0.16
CA PHE A 219 7.18 -1.30 -0.03
C PHE A 219 7.56 -1.61 -1.48
N PHE A 220 8.71 -2.22 -1.66
CA PHE A 220 9.19 -2.68 -2.94
C PHE A 220 10.16 -3.86 -2.77
N ASN A 221 10.07 -4.84 -3.64
CA ASN A 221 10.99 -5.99 -3.73
C ASN A 221 11.25 -6.70 -2.39
N GLY A 222 10.19 -6.99 -1.62
CA GLY A 222 10.27 -7.68 -0.33
C GLY A 222 10.74 -6.83 0.84
N ALA A 223 11.00 -5.56 0.64
CA ALA A 223 11.54 -4.66 1.65
C ALA A 223 10.79 -3.34 1.74
N VAL A 224 10.88 -2.66 2.88
CA VAL A 224 10.37 -1.31 3.07
C VAL A 224 11.52 -0.32 3.01
N HIS A 225 11.32 0.75 2.25
CA HIS A 225 12.35 1.76 1.96
C HIS A 225 11.94 3.12 2.52
N TRP A 226 12.87 3.83 3.14
CA TRP A 226 12.69 5.19 3.62
C TRP A 226 13.83 6.10 3.19
N VAL A 227 13.54 7.38 3.04
CA VAL A 227 14.57 8.42 2.89
C VAL A 227 14.63 9.24 4.16
N PRO A 228 15.70 9.08 4.99
CA PRO A 228 15.90 9.89 6.17
C PRO A 228 16.14 11.35 5.78
N ARG A 229 15.43 12.29 6.40
CA ARG A 229 15.55 13.73 6.06
C ARG A 229 16.58 14.49 6.88
N ASP A 230 16.93 13.98 8.06
CA ASP A 230 17.62 14.79 9.08
C ASP A 230 18.91 14.18 9.62
N LEU A 231 19.41 13.14 9.02
CA LEU A 231 20.67 12.54 9.44
C LEU A 231 21.82 13.21 8.69
N LYS A 232 22.61 14.04 9.37
CA LYS A 232 23.79 14.69 8.79
C LYS A 232 24.72 13.70 8.10
N ASP A 233 24.74 12.45 8.59
CA ASP A 233 25.59 11.37 8.10
C ASP A 233 24.91 10.46 7.05
N TYR A 234 23.59 10.63 6.78
CA TYR A 234 22.79 9.75 5.89
C TYR A 234 21.97 10.52 4.85
N ARG A 235 22.33 11.77 4.56
CA ARG A 235 21.58 12.61 3.60
C ARG A 235 21.43 11.96 2.21
N ASP A 236 22.34 11.05 1.90
CA ASP A 236 22.47 10.44 0.57
C ASP A 236 22.15 8.94 0.57
N ALA A 237 21.46 8.43 1.59
CA ALA A 237 21.13 7.02 1.69
C ALA A 237 19.63 6.78 1.73
N ILE A 238 19.20 5.70 1.08
CA ILE A 238 17.90 5.07 1.25
C ILE A 238 18.07 3.99 2.31
N VAL A 239 17.32 4.07 3.40
CA VAL A 239 17.28 3.04 4.43
C VAL A 239 16.29 1.96 4.02
N ILE A 240 16.66 0.70 4.17
CA ILE A 240 15.90 -0.46 3.75
C ILE A 240 15.74 -1.39 4.93
N PHE A 241 14.53 -1.88 5.14
CA PHE A 241 14.26 -2.99 6.05
C PHE A 241 13.75 -4.20 5.25
N ASP A 242 14.54 -5.25 5.23
CA ASP A 242 14.16 -6.52 4.61
C ASP A 242 13.14 -7.24 5.50
N LEU A 243 11.98 -7.57 4.95
CA LEU A 243 10.89 -8.18 5.72
C LEU A 243 11.10 -9.68 5.97
N MET A 244 11.93 -10.33 5.18
CA MET A 244 12.23 -11.76 5.33
C MET A 244 13.39 -11.96 6.32
N GLU A 245 14.46 -11.18 6.15
CA GLU A 245 15.65 -11.25 7.00
C GLU A 245 15.51 -10.45 8.31
N MET A 246 14.50 -9.59 8.42
CA MET A 246 14.26 -8.68 9.54
C MET A 246 15.49 -7.81 9.87
N THR A 247 16.19 -7.35 8.85
CA THR A 247 17.44 -6.59 8.98
C THR A 247 17.41 -5.27 8.22
N PHE A 248 18.19 -4.30 8.70
CA PHE A 248 18.39 -3.03 8.03
C PHE A 248 19.62 -3.06 7.12
N SER A 249 19.51 -2.37 5.99
CA SER A 249 20.59 -2.07 5.06
C SER A 249 20.38 -0.69 4.43
N THR A 250 21.34 -0.23 3.63
CA THR A 250 21.25 1.06 2.94
C THR A 250 21.61 0.94 1.47
N ILE A 251 21.04 1.83 0.65
CA ILE A 251 21.45 2.06 -0.75
C ILE A 251 21.87 3.52 -0.85
N SER A 252 23.02 3.80 -1.47
CA SER A 252 23.44 5.17 -1.73
C SER A 252 22.57 5.85 -2.77
N ALA A 253 22.16 7.08 -2.49
CA ALA A 253 21.50 7.93 -3.47
C ALA A 253 22.47 8.36 -4.58
N PRO A 254 21.98 8.77 -5.78
CA PRO A 254 22.85 9.13 -6.90
C PRO A 254 23.62 10.42 -6.67
N LYS A 255 23.07 11.35 -5.91
CA LYS A 255 23.68 12.61 -5.48
C LYS A 255 22.95 13.16 -4.26
N GLN A 256 23.51 14.18 -3.64
CA GLN A 256 22.82 14.93 -2.60
C GLN A 256 21.58 15.62 -3.17
N LEU A 257 20.40 15.31 -2.61
CA LEU A 257 19.10 15.82 -3.03
C LEU A 257 18.46 16.64 -1.91
N SER A 258 17.81 17.74 -2.27
CA SER A 258 17.05 18.54 -1.32
C SER A 258 15.66 17.94 -1.12
N TYR A 259 15.38 17.46 0.09
CA TYR A 259 14.07 16.89 0.46
C TYR A 259 13.54 15.80 -0.51
N PRO A 260 14.32 14.74 -0.76
CA PRO A 260 13.91 13.71 -1.69
C PRO A 260 12.71 12.90 -1.17
N SER A 261 11.94 12.37 -2.11
CA SER A 261 10.83 11.46 -1.84
C SER A 261 10.95 10.22 -2.72
N LEU A 262 10.42 9.09 -2.23
CA LEU A 262 10.40 7.82 -2.96
C LEU A 262 9.15 7.69 -3.83
N ALA A 263 9.32 7.02 -4.97
CA ALA A 263 8.24 6.58 -5.84
C ALA A 263 8.58 5.24 -6.48
N LEU A 264 7.59 4.60 -7.10
CA LEU A 264 7.78 3.46 -8.00
C LEU A 264 7.42 3.88 -9.42
N LEU A 265 8.34 3.74 -10.35
CA LEU A 265 8.13 4.08 -11.75
C LEU A 265 8.49 2.90 -12.65
N GLY A 266 7.49 2.35 -13.32
CA GLY A 266 7.67 1.22 -14.23
C GLY A 266 8.29 -0.01 -13.55
N GLY A 267 7.95 -0.27 -12.29
CA GLY A 267 8.52 -1.36 -11.51
C GLY A 267 9.94 -1.11 -10.99
N CYS A 268 10.43 0.11 -11.05
CA CYS A 268 11.74 0.52 -10.53
C CYS A 268 11.59 1.49 -9.36
N LEU A 269 12.55 1.41 -8.43
CA LEU A 269 12.66 2.37 -7.33
C LEU A 269 13.10 3.73 -7.91
N ALA A 270 12.42 4.79 -7.49
CA ALA A 270 12.74 6.14 -7.92
C ALA A 270 12.86 7.09 -6.74
N LEU A 271 13.77 8.05 -6.85
CA LEU A 271 13.87 9.23 -5.99
C LEU A 271 13.52 10.46 -6.81
N TYR A 272 12.71 11.35 -6.25
CA TYR A 272 12.45 12.63 -6.87
C TYR A 272 12.58 13.76 -5.86
N SER A 273 13.08 14.88 -6.33
CA SER A 273 13.22 16.09 -5.54
C SER A 273 13.03 17.32 -6.40
N ARG A 274 12.62 18.40 -5.76
CA ARG A 274 12.61 19.71 -6.39
C ARG A 274 14.04 20.21 -6.59
N ASN A 275 14.32 20.69 -7.78
CA ASN A 275 15.54 21.40 -8.10
C ASN A 275 15.25 22.91 -8.07
N ASP A 276 15.67 23.58 -7.01
CA ASP A 276 15.36 25.01 -6.80
C ASP A 276 16.13 25.92 -7.75
N ASP A 277 17.29 25.48 -8.27
CA ASP A 277 18.14 26.29 -9.15
C ASP A 277 17.49 26.53 -10.51
N CYS A 278 16.83 25.51 -11.08
CA CYS A 278 16.20 25.60 -12.40
C CYS A 278 14.67 25.55 -12.37
N GLY A 279 14.05 25.39 -11.20
CA GLY A 279 12.60 25.29 -11.07
C GLY A 279 12.00 23.98 -11.62
N ASN A 280 12.81 22.96 -11.82
CA ASN A 280 12.43 21.64 -12.31
C ASN A 280 12.22 20.65 -11.17
N THR A 281 11.69 19.47 -11.49
CA THR A 281 11.76 18.30 -10.64
C THR A 281 12.73 17.30 -11.24
N ASP A 282 13.76 16.94 -10.47
CA ASP A 282 14.70 15.88 -10.81
C ASP A 282 14.11 14.52 -10.35
N ILE A 283 14.06 13.55 -11.26
CA ILE A 283 13.59 12.19 -11.00
C ILE A 283 14.70 11.21 -11.34
N TRP A 284 15.23 10.56 -10.33
CA TRP A 284 16.24 9.52 -10.47
C TRP A 284 15.58 8.15 -10.38
N VAL A 285 15.77 7.31 -11.39
CA VAL A 285 15.18 5.95 -11.47
C VAL A 285 16.32 4.93 -11.42
N MET A 286 16.27 4.03 -10.46
CA MET A 286 17.21 2.91 -10.35
C MET A 286 16.74 1.77 -11.27
N LYS A 287 17.37 1.61 -12.43
CA LYS A 287 16.96 0.62 -13.43
C LYS A 287 17.19 -0.82 -12.98
N GLU A 288 18.25 -1.04 -12.22
CA GLU A 288 18.59 -2.34 -11.61
C GLU A 288 18.68 -2.16 -10.10
N TYR A 289 17.83 -2.91 -9.37
CA TYR A 289 17.71 -2.76 -7.92
C TYR A 289 19.03 -3.04 -7.18
N LYS A 290 19.42 -2.13 -6.29
CA LYS A 290 20.68 -2.13 -5.53
C LYS A 290 21.95 -1.94 -6.37
N VAL A 291 21.85 -1.62 -7.66
CA VAL A 291 22.99 -1.32 -8.51
C VAL A 291 23.13 0.20 -8.66
N HIS A 292 24.13 0.80 -7.99
CA HIS A 292 24.31 2.25 -7.94
C HIS A 292 24.50 2.88 -9.35
N SER A 293 25.26 2.21 -10.23
CA SER A 293 25.49 2.69 -11.60
C SER A 293 24.26 2.71 -12.50
N SER A 294 23.16 2.08 -12.07
CA SER A 294 21.91 2.00 -12.82
C SER A 294 20.99 3.23 -12.67
N TRP A 295 21.36 4.19 -11.80
CA TRP A 295 20.60 5.42 -11.64
C TRP A 295 20.55 6.23 -12.94
N THR A 296 19.36 6.60 -13.37
CA THR A 296 19.10 7.40 -14.57
C THR A 296 18.29 8.63 -14.19
N LEU A 297 18.75 9.81 -14.61
CA LEU A 297 18.09 11.10 -14.34
C LEU A 297 17.08 11.44 -15.44
N TYR A 298 15.88 11.83 -15.03
CA TYR A 298 14.88 12.52 -15.84
C TYR A 298 14.59 13.87 -15.20
N GLN A 299 14.50 14.93 -16.02
CA GLN A 299 14.20 16.28 -15.55
C GLN A 299 12.86 16.75 -16.10
N ILE A 300 11.94 17.08 -15.21
CA ILE A 300 10.62 17.55 -15.57
C ILE A 300 10.52 19.05 -15.31
N PRO A 301 10.19 19.88 -16.31
CA PRO A 301 10.09 21.34 -16.16
C PRO A 301 8.80 21.76 -15.44
N CYS A 302 8.60 21.20 -14.27
CA CYS A 302 7.49 21.49 -13.38
C CYS A 302 8.00 21.41 -11.94
N LYS A 303 7.88 22.51 -11.22
CA LYS A 303 8.54 22.75 -9.94
C LYS A 303 8.15 21.76 -8.83
N ASP A 304 6.92 21.36 -8.76
CA ASP A 304 6.39 20.48 -7.71
C ASP A 304 5.74 19.24 -8.33
N PHE A 305 6.41 18.68 -9.34
CA PHE A 305 5.93 17.49 -10.00
C PHE A 305 6.15 16.24 -9.14
N ARG A 306 5.09 15.48 -8.92
CA ARG A 306 5.12 14.20 -8.19
C ARG A 306 4.87 13.09 -9.18
N PRO A 307 5.90 12.29 -9.51
CA PRO A 307 5.73 11.15 -10.41
C PRO A 307 4.83 10.10 -9.78
N LEU A 308 3.92 9.53 -10.58
CA LEU A 308 2.95 8.53 -10.16
C LEU A 308 3.17 7.20 -10.86
N CYS A 309 3.13 7.19 -12.19
CA CYS A 309 3.27 5.97 -12.99
C CYS A 309 3.82 6.29 -14.38
N LEU A 310 3.98 5.25 -15.19
CA LEU A 310 4.30 5.40 -16.61
C LEU A 310 3.08 5.15 -17.48
N SER A 311 2.99 5.85 -18.60
CA SER A 311 2.03 5.57 -19.67
C SER A 311 2.36 4.27 -20.41
N SER A 312 1.49 3.85 -21.33
CA SER A 312 1.76 2.72 -22.24
C SER A 312 3.03 2.94 -23.08
N ASN A 313 3.34 4.19 -23.40
CA ASN A 313 4.52 4.59 -24.15
C ASN A 313 5.77 4.85 -23.28
N ARG A 314 5.67 4.55 -21.97
CA ARG A 314 6.70 4.81 -20.95
C ARG A 314 6.96 6.30 -20.67
N ASP A 315 6.03 7.20 -21.01
CA ASP A 315 6.06 8.58 -20.58
C ASP A 315 5.72 8.69 -19.10
N ILE A 316 6.21 9.74 -18.44
CA ILE A 316 6.04 9.89 -16.99
C ILE A 316 4.72 10.62 -16.73
N ILE A 317 3.80 9.93 -16.08
CA ILE A 317 2.55 10.49 -15.58
C ILE A 317 2.77 10.93 -14.13
N GLY A 318 2.40 12.15 -13.82
CA GLY A 318 2.51 12.67 -12.48
C GLY A 318 1.52 13.78 -12.22
N ARG A 319 1.47 14.19 -10.97
CA ARG A 319 0.71 15.35 -10.54
C ARG A 319 1.62 16.53 -10.34
N GLY A 320 1.19 17.68 -10.79
CA GLY A 320 2.02 18.86 -10.75
C GLY A 320 1.24 20.15 -10.61
N TYR A 321 2.03 21.21 -10.58
CA TYR A 321 1.56 22.57 -10.46
C TYR A 321 2.41 23.43 -11.39
N THR A 322 1.78 24.05 -12.34
CA THR A 322 2.49 24.93 -13.29
C THR A 322 2.71 26.32 -12.72
N SER A 323 3.69 27.03 -13.23
CA SER A 323 3.98 28.43 -12.89
C SER A 323 2.78 29.36 -13.12
N CYS A 324 1.87 29.00 -14.02
CA CYS A 324 0.62 29.76 -14.25
C CYS A 324 -0.56 29.31 -13.34
N GLY A 325 -0.32 28.55 -12.29
CA GLY A 325 -1.32 28.15 -11.31
C GLY A 325 -2.24 27.00 -11.71
N LYS A 326 -1.98 26.31 -12.82
CA LYS A 326 -2.77 25.13 -13.21
C LYS A 326 -2.33 23.94 -12.38
N THR A 327 -3.28 23.26 -11.75
CA THR A 327 -3.06 22.00 -11.04
C THR A 327 -3.73 20.86 -11.80
N GLY A 328 -3.13 19.67 -11.76
CA GLY A 328 -3.71 18.50 -12.42
C GLY A 328 -2.70 17.37 -12.61
N TYR A 329 -3.07 16.49 -13.53
CA TYR A 329 -2.20 15.41 -13.97
C TYR A 329 -1.53 15.80 -15.27
N PHE A 330 -0.24 15.53 -15.37
CA PHE A 330 0.58 15.87 -16.51
C PHE A 330 1.27 14.62 -17.04
N ILE A 331 1.41 14.52 -18.34
CA ILE A 331 2.20 13.50 -19.01
C ILE A 331 3.39 14.18 -19.67
N TYR A 332 4.59 13.80 -19.25
CA TYR A 332 5.84 14.25 -19.83
C TYR A 332 6.58 13.09 -20.48
N ASN A 333 7.18 13.33 -21.63
CA ASN A 333 8.08 12.34 -22.21
C ASN A 333 9.43 12.31 -21.45
N VAL A 334 10.28 11.36 -21.79
CA VAL A 334 11.61 11.20 -21.18
C VAL A 334 12.56 12.39 -21.40
N ARG A 335 12.25 13.28 -22.34
CA ARG A 335 13.01 14.49 -22.61
C ARG A 335 12.52 15.71 -21.81
N GLY A 336 11.40 15.57 -21.11
CA GLY A 336 10.77 16.64 -20.34
C GLY A 336 9.77 17.47 -21.14
N ASP A 337 9.37 17.06 -22.35
CA ASP A 337 8.34 17.75 -23.11
C ASP A 337 6.96 17.39 -22.56
N LEU A 338 6.12 18.41 -22.35
CA LEU A 338 4.74 18.22 -21.91
C LEU A 338 3.90 17.69 -23.07
N LEU A 339 3.38 16.47 -22.94
CA LEU A 339 2.52 15.83 -23.94
C LEU A 339 1.04 16.11 -23.68
N LYS A 340 0.59 16.00 -22.43
CA LYS A 340 -0.83 16.17 -22.06
C LYS A 340 -0.97 16.76 -20.66
N HIS A 341 -2.12 17.40 -20.45
CA HIS A 341 -2.56 17.90 -19.15
C HIS A 341 -4.02 17.60 -18.93
N PHE A 342 -4.34 16.97 -17.80
CA PHE A 342 -5.69 16.69 -17.36
C PHE A 342 -6.01 17.49 -16.10
N LYS A 343 -7.18 18.14 -16.09
CA LYS A 343 -7.65 18.87 -14.94
C LYS A 343 -8.09 17.88 -13.84
N SER A 344 -7.58 18.04 -12.62
CA SER A 344 -8.07 17.25 -11.50
C SER A 344 -9.36 17.89 -10.95
N LEU A 345 -10.40 17.07 -10.78
CA LEU A 345 -11.66 17.50 -10.15
C LEU A 345 -11.54 17.50 -8.62
N CYS A 346 -10.70 16.62 -8.06
CA CYS A 346 -10.58 16.47 -6.61
C CYS A 346 -9.68 17.52 -5.94
N CYS A 347 -8.84 18.24 -6.70
CA CYS A 347 -7.81 19.09 -6.13
C CYS A 347 -7.75 20.46 -6.81
N GLN A 348 -8.41 21.43 -6.21
CA GLN A 348 -8.31 22.86 -6.58
C GLN A 348 -7.22 23.62 -5.82
N LEU A 349 -6.58 22.99 -4.81
CA LEU A 349 -5.56 23.62 -3.98
C LEU A 349 -4.27 22.77 -3.98
N PRO A 350 -3.11 23.35 -3.66
CA PRO A 350 -1.88 22.59 -3.45
C PRO A 350 -2.09 21.63 -2.28
N CYS A 351 -2.60 20.44 -2.59
CA CYS A 351 -2.85 19.42 -1.59
C CYS A 351 -1.51 18.88 -1.10
N ARG A 352 -1.28 19.02 0.20
CA ARG A 352 -0.22 18.29 0.92
C ARG A 352 -0.51 16.79 0.99
N GLU A 353 -1.46 16.31 0.18
CA GLU A 353 -1.96 14.95 0.20
C GLU A 353 -0.97 13.98 -0.43
N ARG A 354 -0.87 12.84 0.21
CA ARG A 354 -0.05 11.71 -0.18
C ARG A 354 -0.70 10.99 -1.35
N ASN A 355 -0.01 10.97 -2.46
CA ASN A 355 -0.44 10.33 -3.68
C ASN A 355 0.46 9.15 -3.92
N THR A 356 -0.09 7.95 -3.92
CA THR A 356 0.69 6.74 -4.19
C THR A 356 -0.05 5.86 -5.16
N VAL A 357 0.70 5.23 -6.03
CA VAL A 357 0.17 4.22 -6.95
C VAL A 357 -0.48 3.11 -6.13
N TYR A 358 -1.71 2.80 -6.47
CA TYR A 358 -2.51 1.77 -5.87
C TYR A 358 -2.76 0.65 -6.87
N THR A 359 -2.40 -0.57 -6.52
CA THR A 359 -2.70 -1.75 -7.33
C THR A 359 -3.96 -2.43 -6.79
N GLU A 360 -5.02 -2.50 -7.58
CA GLU A 360 -6.23 -3.23 -7.20
C GLU A 360 -5.93 -4.73 -7.04
N SER A 361 -6.53 -5.38 -6.05
CA SER A 361 -6.40 -6.83 -5.85
C SER A 361 -7.66 -7.46 -5.27
N LEU A 362 -7.88 -8.73 -5.61
CA LEU A 362 -8.91 -9.58 -4.99
C LEU A 362 -8.41 -10.29 -3.73
N LEU A 363 -7.15 -10.06 -3.35
CA LEU A 363 -6.50 -10.75 -2.24
C LEU A 363 -7.33 -10.62 -0.96
N PRO A 364 -7.61 -11.73 -0.27
CA PRO A 364 -8.27 -11.71 1.01
C PRO A 364 -7.28 -11.30 2.12
N LEU A 365 -7.81 -10.75 3.21
CA LEU A 365 -7.02 -10.59 4.44
C LEU A 365 -6.57 -11.96 4.95
N PRO A 366 -5.35 -12.07 5.52
CA PRO A 366 -4.91 -13.32 6.13
C PRO A 366 -5.89 -13.80 7.19
N VAL A 367 -6.19 -15.10 7.16
CA VAL A 367 -7.01 -15.74 8.20
C VAL A 367 -6.21 -15.77 9.49
N THR A 368 -6.74 -15.18 10.56
CA THR A 368 -6.06 -15.17 11.86
C THR A 368 -6.05 -16.59 12.43
N LEU A 369 -4.87 -17.18 12.54
CA LEU A 369 -4.68 -18.47 13.21
C LEU A 369 -4.85 -18.27 14.72
N ARG A 370 -5.99 -18.69 15.29
CA ARG A 370 -6.13 -18.76 16.75
C ARG A 370 -5.45 -20.02 17.26
N ILE A 371 -4.26 -19.88 17.81
CA ILE A 371 -3.62 -20.97 18.57
C ILE A 371 -4.36 -21.11 19.89
N ARG A 372 -5.24 -22.08 19.98
CA ARG A 372 -5.88 -22.46 21.25
C ARG A 372 -4.88 -23.31 22.05
N ILE A 373 -4.12 -22.68 22.96
CA ILE A 373 -3.32 -23.41 23.94
C ILE A 373 -4.28 -23.98 24.99
N THR A 374 -4.74 -25.22 24.82
CA THR A 374 -5.47 -25.94 25.87
C THR A 374 -4.45 -26.43 26.90
N ARG A 375 -4.25 -25.68 27.99
CA ARG A 375 -3.54 -26.18 29.15
C ARG A 375 -4.42 -27.27 29.81
N ARG A 376 -4.16 -28.52 29.49
CA ARG A 376 -4.66 -29.64 30.33
C ARG A 376 -3.82 -29.66 31.61
N ARG A 377 -4.44 -29.31 32.74
CA ARG A 377 -3.91 -29.68 34.06
C ARG A 377 -3.92 -31.21 34.15
N GLY A 378 -2.78 -31.82 34.14
CA GLY A 378 -2.64 -33.26 34.40
C GLY A 378 -1.54 -33.91 33.54
N ARG A 379 -0.43 -34.18 34.18
CA ARG A 379 0.64 -35.16 33.86
C ARG A 379 1.08 -35.34 32.41
N ARG A 380 2.29 -34.82 32.11
CA ARG A 380 3.28 -35.28 31.14
C ARG A 380 2.75 -35.82 29.80
N LYS A 381 2.79 -34.97 28.80
CA LYS A 381 3.23 -35.07 27.39
C LYS A 381 2.52 -33.99 26.59
N SER A 382 3.26 -33.02 26.11
CA SER A 382 2.78 -31.97 25.22
C SER A 382 2.67 -32.54 23.79
N ALA A 383 1.46 -32.68 23.30
CA ALA A 383 1.17 -32.87 21.89
C ALA A 383 0.47 -31.62 21.37
N ILE A 384 1.07 -30.94 20.39
CA ILE A 384 0.48 -29.80 19.71
C ILE A 384 -0.44 -30.37 18.63
N LYS A 385 -1.75 -30.17 18.78
CA LYS A 385 -2.74 -30.45 17.73
C LYS A 385 -3.09 -29.14 17.03
N PHE A 386 -2.83 -29.09 15.75
CA PHE A 386 -3.31 -28.00 14.89
C PHE A 386 -4.75 -28.31 14.45
N THR A 387 -5.67 -27.38 14.71
CA THR A 387 -7.03 -27.46 14.16
C THR A 387 -7.30 -26.16 13.42
N MET A 388 -7.51 -26.28 12.11
CA MET A 388 -8.00 -25.15 11.29
C MET A 388 -9.51 -25.03 11.52
N ASN A 389 -9.95 -23.88 12.03
CA ASN A 389 -11.35 -23.48 11.99
C ASN A 389 -11.48 -22.25 11.10
N THR A 390 -12.09 -22.43 9.93
CA THR A 390 -12.62 -21.36 9.08
C THR A 390 -13.83 -20.75 9.78
N PHE A 391 -13.73 -19.49 10.19
CA PHE A 391 -14.88 -18.71 10.63
C PHE A 391 -15.32 -17.77 9.52
N GLU A 392 -16.58 -17.96 9.10
CA GLU A 392 -17.34 -17.07 8.24
C GLU A 392 -17.47 -15.68 8.89
N GLN A 393 -17.45 -14.69 8.00
CA GLN A 393 -17.72 -13.28 8.32
C GLN A 393 -19.17 -13.13 8.83
N GLN A 394 -19.34 -13.01 10.11
CA GLN A 394 -20.53 -12.41 10.73
C GLN A 394 -20.01 -11.53 11.86
N ASP A 395 -20.04 -10.20 11.62
CA ASP A 395 -20.30 -9.16 12.62
C ASP A 395 -20.03 -7.77 11.98
N VAL A 396 -20.94 -7.38 11.06
CA VAL A 396 -21.16 -5.96 10.74
C VAL A 396 -22.67 -5.75 10.69
N ALA A 397 -23.32 -5.79 11.83
CA ALA A 397 -24.60 -5.11 12.09
C ALA A 397 -24.93 -5.24 13.58
N LYS A 398 -24.55 -4.22 14.35
CA LYS A 398 -25.28 -3.67 15.51
C LYS A 398 -24.31 -2.89 16.40
N GLY A 399 -24.62 -1.60 16.55
CA GLY A 399 -23.97 -0.68 17.50
C GLY A 399 -23.50 0.60 16.84
#